data_91848d2a6c81a989556c30a01b4dc275
#
_entry.id   91848d2a6c81a989556c30a01b4dc275
#
_cell.length_a   1.000
_cell.length_b   1.000
_cell.length_c   1.000
_cell.angle_alpha   90.00
_cell.angle_beta   90.00
_cell.angle_gamma   90.00
#
_symmetry.space_group_name_H-M   'P 1'
#
loop_
_entity.id
_entity.type
_entity.pdbx_description
1 polymer ?
#
loop_
_entity_poly.entity_id
_entity_poly.type
_entity_poly.pdbx_seq_one_letter_code
_entity_poly.pdbx_strand_id
1 'polypeptide(L)'
;MALEHRQVAPVYAVQHALRVLETVDKHRNGVTAEQLAREIGVPIGYLGQLLAMLNRERYVNALPGGGYAVGESLVLLGSASRDLALGEKIKKILMTLRDEVGAAVYFSRYDDGEVKIVDFADGPEAPKVNEWVDFRFAAHASAVGKCLLTQLDLNGRRDHLSRHKTVRLTSKTTISEKLLLTKLESQPASTPTLDLQEYAIGTVCAAIPITVGKTVGCLALSLPVTQAHRLKGAADTLNERAAPVLLSLTL
;
A
#
# COMPACT_ATOMS: atom_id res chain seq x y z
N MET A 1 35.83 -40.08 -28.71
CA MET A 1 35.30 -38.76 -28.28
C MET A 1 34.78 -38.92 -26.88
N ALA A 2 35.53 -38.48 -25.90
CA ALA A 2 35.15 -38.54 -24.50
C ALA A 2 34.26 -37.35 -24.18
N LEU A 3 33.04 -37.62 -23.71
CA LEU A 3 32.14 -36.62 -23.14
C LEU A 3 32.73 -36.19 -21.79
N GLU A 4 33.29 -34.97 -21.75
CA GLU A 4 33.67 -34.31 -20.50
C GLU A 4 32.47 -34.23 -19.56
N HIS A 5 32.53 -34.97 -18.47
CA HIS A 5 31.59 -34.80 -17.37
C HIS A 5 31.81 -33.41 -16.76
N ARG A 6 30.99 -32.45 -17.17
CA ARG A 6 30.86 -31.20 -16.46
C ARG A 6 30.40 -31.53 -15.03
N GLN A 7 31.33 -31.49 -14.08
CA GLN A 7 30.98 -31.58 -12.64
C GLN A 7 29.97 -30.48 -12.31
N VAL A 8 28.75 -30.89 -12.08
CA VAL A 8 27.73 -30.00 -11.48
C VAL A 8 28.25 -29.62 -10.10
N ALA A 9 28.49 -28.33 -9.86
CA ALA A 9 28.93 -27.84 -8.56
C ALA A 9 27.95 -28.34 -7.48
N PRO A 10 28.45 -28.85 -6.36
CA PRO A 10 27.57 -29.49 -5.37
C PRO A 10 26.52 -28.50 -4.87
N VAL A 11 25.27 -28.93 -4.83
CA VAL A 11 24.06 -28.22 -4.33
C VAL A 11 24.28 -27.59 -2.93
N TYR A 12 25.27 -28.09 -2.18
CA TYR A 12 25.68 -27.58 -0.86
C TYR A 12 26.08 -26.09 -0.85
N ALA A 13 26.71 -25.58 -1.89
CA ALA A 13 27.11 -24.17 -1.94
C ALA A 13 25.88 -23.23 -1.96
N VAL A 14 24.84 -23.61 -2.72
CA VAL A 14 23.56 -22.88 -2.77
C VAL A 14 22.86 -22.97 -1.42
N GLN A 15 22.82 -24.16 -0.82
CA GLN A 15 22.21 -24.37 0.49
C GLN A 15 22.90 -23.54 1.57
N HIS A 16 24.24 -23.49 1.57
CA HIS A 16 24.99 -22.67 2.53
C HIS A 16 24.77 -21.19 2.30
N ALA A 17 24.71 -20.71 1.05
CA ALA A 17 24.38 -19.33 0.73
C ALA A 17 22.98 -18.94 1.27
N LEU A 18 21.96 -19.77 1.07
CA LEU A 18 20.63 -19.53 1.61
C LEU A 18 20.63 -19.49 3.16
N ARG A 19 21.34 -20.42 3.83
CA ARG A 19 21.47 -20.40 5.29
C ARG A 19 22.20 -19.16 5.82
N VAL A 20 23.19 -18.64 5.07
CA VAL A 20 23.83 -17.37 5.40
C VAL A 20 22.81 -16.25 5.37
N LEU A 21 22.01 -16.14 4.31
CA LEU A 21 20.99 -15.10 4.18
C LEU A 21 19.94 -15.19 5.29
N GLU A 22 19.42 -16.38 5.58
CA GLU A 22 18.47 -16.63 6.66
C GLU A 22 19.02 -16.24 8.04
N THR A 23 20.31 -16.55 8.28
CA THR A 23 20.95 -16.24 9.56
C THR A 23 21.22 -14.75 9.71
N VAL A 24 21.66 -14.08 8.64
CA VAL A 24 21.84 -12.61 8.64
C VAL A 24 20.50 -11.89 8.87
N ASP A 25 19.41 -12.37 8.27
CA ASP A 25 18.07 -11.77 8.47
C ASP A 25 17.56 -11.90 9.91
N LYS A 26 17.89 -13.00 10.61
CA LYS A 26 17.56 -13.17 12.04
C LYS A 26 18.27 -12.15 12.94
N HIS A 27 19.45 -11.70 12.55
CA HIS A 27 20.28 -10.77 13.34
C HIS A 27 20.14 -9.33 12.85
N ARG A 28 19.01 -8.68 13.17
CA ARG A 28 18.65 -7.32 12.70
C ARG A 28 19.72 -6.25 12.95
N ASN A 29 20.56 -6.41 13.97
CA ASN A 29 21.61 -5.45 14.34
C ASN A 29 22.99 -5.80 13.74
N GLY A 30 23.03 -6.77 12.83
CA GLY A 30 24.25 -7.28 12.23
C GLY A 30 24.82 -8.50 12.98
N VAL A 31 25.60 -9.32 12.27
CA VAL A 31 26.19 -10.57 12.75
C VAL A 31 27.61 -10.71 12.25
N THR A 32 28.54 -11.17 13.10
CA THR A 32 29.94 -11.35 12.69
C THR A 32 30.15 -12.63 11.89
N ALA A 33 31.24 -12.68 11.10
CA ALA A 33 31.57 -13.87 10.31
C ALA A 33 31.81 -15.11 11.20
N GLU A 34 32.43 -14.94 12.39
CA GLU A 34 32.66 -16.00 13.34
C GLU A 34 31.38 -16.56 13.93
N GLN A 35 30.41 -15.69 14.20
CA GLN A 35 29.10 -16.11 14.68
C GLN A 35 28.32 -16.84 13.59
N LEU A 36 28.32 -16.33 12.35
CA LEU A 36 27.71 -17.00 11.20
C LEU A 36 28.33 -18.39 10.96
N ALA A 37 29.68 -18.50 10.99
CA ALA A 37 30.38 -19.77 10.80
C ALA A 37 29.96 -20.82 11.82
N ARG A 38 29.80 -20.43 13.10
CA ARG A 38 29.34 -21.32 14.17
C ARG A 38 27.87 -21.74 14.01
N GLU A 39 26.98 -20.79 13.69
CA GLU A 39 25.54 -21.07 13.58
C GLU A 39 25.22 -21.94 12.37
N ILE A 40 25.95 -21.75 11.25
CA ILE A 40 25.72 -22.49 10.00
C ILE A 40 26.50 -23.82 9.99
N GLY A 41 27.59 -23.91 10.79
CA GLY A 41 28.42 -25.11 10.86
C GLY A 41 29.36 -25.24 9.67
N VAL A 42 29.91 -24.12 9.15
CA VAL A 42 30.85 -24.11 8.00
C VAL A 42 32.22 -23.52 8.40
N PRO A 43 33.31 -23.94 7.73
CA PRO A 43 34.63 -23.34 7.96
C PRO A 43 34.65 -21.85 7.64
N ILE A 44 35.30 -21.03 8.45
CA ILE A 44 35.36 -19.57 8.31
C ILE A 44 35.94 -19.11 6.97
N GLY A 45 36.96 -19.80 6.45
CA GLY A 45 37.53 -19.47 5.14
C GLY A 45 36.60 -19.70 3.98
N TYR A 46 35.78 -20.77 4.03
CA TYR A 46 34.73 -21.02 3.04
C TYR A 46 33.60 -20.00 3.17
N LEU A 47 33.17 -19.68 4.40
CA LEU A 47 32.17 -18.65 4.65
C LEU A 47 32.62 -17.29 4.12
N GLY A 48 33.91 -16.92 4.28
CA GLY A 48 34.44 -15.67 3.75
C GLY A 48 34.27 -15.54 2.23
N GLN A 49 34.43 -16.63 1.47
CA GLN A 49 34.18 -16.64 0.02
C GLN A 49 32.70 -16.43 -0.32
N LEU A 50 31.79 -17.08 0.42
CA LEU A 50 30.36 -16.89 0.27
C LEU A 50 29.93 -15.45 0.59
N LEU A 51 30.42 -14.89 1.70
CA LEU A 51 30.12 -13.52 2.11
C LEU A 51 30.65 -12.49 1.11
N ALA A 52 31.85 -12.69 0.56
CA ALA A 52 32.41 -11.83 -0.47
C ALA A 52 31.54 -11.82 -1.74
N MET A 53 31.04 -12.99 -2.17
CA MET A 53 30.13 -13.10 -3.31
C MET A 53 28.79 -12.45 -2.99
N LEU A 54 28.17 -12.79 -1.86
CA LEU A 54 26.86 -12.24 -1.46
C LEU A 54 26.90 -10.72 -1.26
N ASN A 55 28.01 -10.18 -0.79
CA ASN A 55 28.21 -8.73 -0.66
C ASN A 55 28.35 -8.05 -2.03
N ARG A 56 29.10 -8.65 -2.94
CA ARG A 56 29.24 -8.16 -4.32
C ARG A 56 27.87 -8.11 -5.04
N GLU A 57 27.05 -9.14 -4.84
CA GLU A 57 25.70 -9.22 -5.42
C GLU A 57 24.65 -8.48 -4.57
N ARG A 58 25.09 -7.72 -3.52
CA ARG A 58 24.24 -6.89 -2.64
C ARG A 58 23.16 -7.66 -1.86
N TYR A 59 23.34 -8.97 -1.66
CA TYR A 59 22.45 -9.75 -0.79
C TYR A 59 22.77 -9.57 0.69
N VAL A 60 24.02 -9.25 1.02
CA VAL A 60 24.46 -8.82 2.35
C VAL A 60 25.29 -7.55 2.22
N ASN A 61 25.34 -6.75 3.28
CA ASN A 61 26.19 -5.55 3.39
C ASN A 61 27.19 -5.73 4.52
N ALA A 62 28.48 -5.51 4.25
CA ALA A 62 29.48 -5.43 5.28
C ALA A 62 29.32 -4.13 6.09
N LEU A 63 29.31 -4.23 7.41
CA LEU A 63 29.18 -3.10 8.33
C LEU A 63 30.55 -2.55 8.76
N PRO A 64 30.66 -1.25 9.07
CA PRO A 64 31.91 -0.61 9.49
C PRO A 64 32.58 -1.26 10.73
N GLY A 65 31.81 -1.97 11.56
CA GLY A 65 32.29 -2.70 12.76
C GLY A 65 32.66 -4.15 12.51
N GLY A 66 32.77 -4.63 11.27
CA GLY A 66 33.18 -6.01 10.94
C GLY A 66 32.06 -7.04 10.96
N GLY A 67 30.80 -6.62 10.99
CA GLY A 67 29.63 -7.49 10.87
C GLY A 67 29.00 -7.46 9.47
N TYR A 68 27.97 -8.25 9.30
CA TYR A 68 27.14 -8.32 8.08
C TYR A 68 25.67 -8.10 8.41
N ALA A 69 24.99 -7.34 7.56
CA ALA A 69 23.56 -7.11 7.63
C ALA A 69 22.91 -7.44 6.29
N VAL A 70 21.59 -7.47 6.27
CA VAL A 70 20.78 -7.71 5.06
C VAL A 70 21.08 -6.66 4.00
N GLY A 71 21.34 -7.09 2.79
CA GLY A 71 21.56 -6.23 1.62
C GLY A 71 20.29 -5.91 0.87
N GLU A 72 20.36 -4.88 0.02
CA GLU A 72 19.21 -4.38 -0.73
C GLU A 72 18.59 -5.41 -1.68
N SER A 73 19.40 -6.29 -2.31
CA SER A 73 18.89 -7.33 -3.21
C SER A 73 17.98 -8.33 -2.49
N LEU A 74 18.27 -8.67 -1.22
CA LEU A 74 17.39 -9.54 -0.43
C LEU A 74 16.10 -8.83 -0.05
N VAL A 75 16.17 -7.55 0.29
CA VAL A 75 14.99 -6.72 0.57
C VAL A 75 14.09 -6.64 -0.66
N LEU A 76 14.65 -6.41 -1.84
CA LEU A 76 13.91 -6.35 -3.11
C LEU A 76 13.26 -7.69 -3.47
N LEU A 77 13.95 -8.82 -3.30
CA LEU A 77 13.35 -10.14 -3.51
C LEU A 77 12.21 -10.44 -2.54
N GLY A 78 12.33 -10.00 -1.29
CA GLY A 78 11.28 -10.18 -0.28
C GLY A 78 10.12 -9.20 -0.43
N SER A 79 10.27 -8.08 -1.14
CA SER A 79 9.21 -7.08 -1.29
C SER A 79 7.99 -7.64 -2.02
N ALA A 80 8.19 -8.33 -3.13
CA ALA A 80 7.09 -8.93 -3.90
C ALA A 80 6.24 -9.91 -3.08
N SER A 81 6.86 -10.76 -2.26
CA SER A 81 6.13 -11.69 -1.38
C SER A 81 5.41 -10.96 -0.24
N ARG A 82 6.03 -9.90 0.31
CA ARG A 82 5.39 -9.06 1.33
C ARG A 82 4.22 -8.28 0.76
N ASP A 83 4.36 -7.74 -0.44
CA ASP A 83 3.29 -7.00 -1.13
C ASP A 83 2.11 -7.92 -1.45
N LEU A 84 2.37 -9.16 -1.89
CA LEU A 84 1.32 -10.17 -2.10
C LEU A 84 0.61 -10.53 -0.78
N ALA A 85 1.36 -10.82 0.29
CA ALA A 85 0.78 -11.16 1.59
C ALA A 85 -0.01 -9.98 2.20
N LEU A 86 0.48 -8.75 2.01
CA LEU A 86 -0.23 -7.53 2.42
C LEU A 86 -1.50 -7.33 1.59
N GLY A 87 -1.44 -7.56 0.27
CA GLY A 87 -2.59 -7.50 -0.63
C GLY A 87 -3.69 -8.48 -0.20
N GLU A 88 -3.34 -9.74 0.06
CA GLU A 88 -4.28 -10.74 0.55
C GLU A 88 -4.92 -10.36 1.91
N LYS A 89 -4.12 -9.77 2.81
CA LYS A 89 -4.60 -9.27 4.10
C LYS A 89 -5.58 -8.12 3.91
N ILE A 90 -5.23 -7.14 3.06
CA ILE A 90 -6.11 -6.01 2.72
C ILE A 90 -7.41 -6.53 2.12
N LYS A 91 -7.35 -7.45 1.16
CA LYS A 91 -8.52 -8.03 0.50
C LYS A 91 -9.50 -8.65 1.50
N LYS A 92 -9.00 -9.47 2.44
CA LYS A 92 -9.83 -10.09 3.49
C LYS A 92 -10.50 -9.04 4.38
N ILE A 93 -9.76 -7.99 4.76
CA ILE A 93 -10.29 -6.88 5.56
C ILE A 93 -11.41 -6.16 4.82
N LEU A 94 -11.20 -5.84 3.54
CA LEU A 94 -12.20 -5.14 2.72
C LEU A 94 -13.47 -5.99 2.54
N MET A 95 -13.34 -7.31 2.38
CA MET A 95 -14.50 -8.22 2.32
C MET A 95 -15.30 -8.19 3.62
N THR A 96 -14.63 -8.24 4.76
CA THR A 96 -15.29 -8.14 6.08
C THR A 96 -16.00 -6.80 6.25
N LEU A 97 -15.32 -5.69 5.91
CA LEU A 97 -15.93 -4.35 5.98
C LEU A 97 -17.13 -4.21 5.05
N ARG A 98 -17.05 -4.71 3.80
CA ARG A 98 -18.16 -4.75 2.86
C ARG A 98 -19.40 -5.42 3.48
N ASP A 99 -19.21 -6.58 4.10
CA ASP A 99 -20.30 -7.35 4.68
C ASP A 99 -20.91 -6.66 5.91
N GLU A 100 -20.06 -6.02 6.76
CA GLU A 100 -20.52 -5.27 7.94
C GLU A 100 -21.26 -3.98 7.56
N VAL A 101 -20.76 -3.25 6.54
CA VAL A 101 -21.31 -1.96 6.10
C VAL A 101 -22.46 -2.15 5.12
N GLY A 102 -22.53 -3.29 4.41
CA GLY A 102 -23.49 -3.55 3.35
C GLY A 102 -23.35 -2.60 2.16
N ALA A 103 -22.12 -2.27 1.80
CA ALA A 103 -21.75 -1.37 0.71
C ALA A 103 -20.40 -1.80 0.11
N ALA A 104 -20.13 -1.48 -1.16
CA ALA A 104 -18.81 -1.67 -1.71
C ALA A 104 -17.78 -0.80 -0.97
N VAL A 105 -16.65 -1.38 -0.60
CA VAL A 105 -15.58 -0.72 0.17
C VAL A 105 -14.29 -0.70 -0.62
N TYR A 106 -13.56 0.40 -0.53
CA TYR A 106 -12.32 0.65 -1.27
C TYR A 106 -11.22 1.04 -0.30
N PHE A 107 -10.01 0.56 -0.57
CA PHE A 107 -8.78 1.09 0.01
C PHE A 107 -8.00 1.84 -1.06
N SER A 108 -7.65 3.07 -0.76
CA SER A 108 -6.99 3.97 -1.71
C SER A 108 -5.86 4.72 -1.03
N ARG A 109 -4.88 5.15 -1.81
CA ARG A 109 -3.79 5.99 -1.33
C ARG A 109 -3.39 7.04 -2.35
N TYR A 110 -2.73 8.08 -1.85
CA TYR A 110 -2.07 9.08 -2.66
C TYR A 110 -0.60 8.71 -2.78
N ASP A 111 -0.16 8.46 -3.99
CA ASP A 111 1.17 7.92 -4.27
C ASP A 111 1.70 8.57 -5.54
N ASP A 112 2.91 9.15 -5.46
CA ASP A 112 3.58 9.84 -6.55
C ASP A 112 2.71 10.91 -7.25
N GLY A 113 1.95 11.64 -6.45
CA GLY A 113 1.06 12.71 -6.96
C GLY A 113 -0.26 12.23 -7.56
N GLU A 114 -0.58 10.95 -7.45
CA GLU A 114 -1.74 10.31 -8.07
C GLU A 114 -2.66 9.66 -7.03
N VAL A 115 -3.96 9.67 -7.33
CA VAL A 115 -4.96 8.89 -6.61
C VAL A 115 -4.96 7.47 -7.15
N LYS A 116 -4.66 6.49 -6.30
CA LYS A 116 -4.63 5.06 -6.65
C LYS A 116 -5.63 4.29 -5.80
N ILE A 117 -6.56 3.59 -6.44
CA ILE A 117 -7.34 2.53 -5.80
C ILE A 117 -6.40 1.32 -5.67
N VAL A 118 -6.08 0.95 -4.43
CA VAL A 118 -5.18 -0.18 -4.15
C VAL A 118 -5.93 -1.49 -4.28
N ASP A 119 -7.11 -1.56 -3.65
CA ASP A 119 -8.01 -2.72 -3.73
C ASP A 119 -9.42 -2.33 -3.33
N PHE A 120 -10.40 -3.18 -3.64
CA PHE A 120 -11.80 -2.99 -3.26
C PHE A 120 -12.49 -4.34 -3.03
N ALA A 121 -13.61 -4.30 -2.30
CA ALA A 121 -14.52 -5.42 -2.17
C ALA A 121 -15.93 -4.97 -2.54
N ASP A 122 -16.53 -5.65 -3.50
CA ASP A 122 -17.89 -5.46 -3.97
C ASP A 122 -18.67 -6.79 -4.00
N GLY A 123 -19.92 -6.74 -4.44
CA GLY A 123 -20.76 -7.91 -4.59
C GLY A 123 -22.12 -7.55 -5.16
N PRO A 124 -23.00 -8.55 -5.43
CA PRO A 124 -24.33 -8.30 -5.99
C PRO A 124 -25.17 -7.34 -5.15
N GLU A 125 -25.11 -7.46 -3.82
CA GLU A 125 -25.84 -6.59 -2.88
C GLU A 125 -25.11 -5.29 -2.54
N ALA A 126 -23.81 -5.20 -2.89
CA ALA A 126 -22.92 -4.07 -2.65
C ALA A 126 -22.15 -3.73 -3.93
N PRO A 127 -22.81 -3.27 -4.99
CA PRO A 127 -22.16 -3.04 -6.27
C PRO A 127 -21.18 -1.86 -6.19
N LYS A 128 -20.03 -2.02 -6.85
CA LYS A 128 -19.07 -0.92 -6.96
C LYS A 128 -19.61 0.22 -7.83
N VAL A 129 -19.03 1.42 -7.64
CA VAL A 129 -19.32 2.55 -8.51
C VAL A 129 -18.91 2.23 -9.96
N ASN A 130 -19.71 2.69 -10.92
CA ASN A 130 -19.34 2.59 -12.33
C ASN A 130 -18.18 3.58 -12.62
N GLU A 131 -17.00 3.05 -12.86
CA GLU A 131 -15.80 3.81 -13.16
C GLU A 131 -15.76 4.21 -14.65
N TRP A 132 -16.45 5.29 -15.00
CA TRP A 132 -16.47 5.81 -16.36
C TRP A 132 -15.35 6.82 -16.64
N VAL A 133 -14.72 7.36 -15.58
CA VAL A 133 -13.51 8.19 -15.59
C VAL A 133 -12.54 7.66 -14.57
N ASP A 134 -11.29 7.50 -14.94
CA ASP A 134 -10.23 7.08 -14.03
C ASP A 134 -10.14 8.03 -12.82
N PHE A 135 -10.08 7.48 -11.61
CA PHE A 135 -10.00 8.23 -10.36
C PHE A 135 -8.81 9.20 -10.30
N ARG A 136 -7.73 8.93 -11.03
CA ARG A 136 -6.59 9.85 -11.17
C ARG A 136 -7.01 11.22 -11.68
N PHE A 137 -7.97 11.27 -12.60
CA PHE A 137 -8.50 12.51 -13.20
C PHE A 137 -9.74 13.04 -12.50
N ALA A 138 -10.28 12.30 -11.55
CA ALA A 138 -11.55 12.60 -10.88
C ALA A 138 -11.38 12.92 -9.38
N ALA A 139 -10.17 13.18 -8.91
CA ALA A 139 -9.91 13.46 -7.49
C ALA A 139 -10.75 14.60 -6.92
N HIS A 140 -11.00 15.64 -7.71
CA HIS A 140 -11.80 16.81 -7.33
C HIS A 140 -13.30 16.50 -7.11
N ALA A 141 -13.80 15.42 -7.68
CA ALA A 141 -15.22 15.05 -7.66
C ALA A 141 -15.52 13.85 -6.77
N SER A 142 -14.60 12.87 -6.70
CA SER A 142 -14.82 11.64 -5.93
C SER A 142 -14.60 11.83 -4.43
N ALA A 143 -15.32 11.08 -3.59
CA ALA A 143 -15.08 11.06 -2.14
C ALA A 143 -13.65 10.65 -1.82
N VAL A 144 -13.14 9.61 -2.49
CA VAL A 144 -11.76 9.12 -2.39
C VAL A 144 -10.75 10.23 -2.65
N GLY A 145 -10.83 10.87 -3.81
CA GLY A 145 -9.88 11.91 -4.19
C GLY A 145 -9.92 13.11 -3.26
N LYS A 146 -11.12 13.62 -2.94
CA LYS A 146 -11.28 14.72 -1.99
C LYS A 146 -10.72 14.36 -0.60
N CYS A 147 -10.97 13.16 -0.11
CA CYS A 147 -10.45 12.69 1.17
C CYS A 147 -8.92 12.59 1.18
N LEU A 148 -8.29 12.13 0.12
CA LEU A 148 -6.83 12.09 0.00
C LEU A 148 -6.26 13.51 -0.07
N LEU A 149 -6.91 14.42 -0.83
CA LEU A 149 -6.49 15.81 -0.93
C LEU A 149 -6.63 16.58 0.40
N THR A 150 -7.58 16.25 1.28
CA THR A 150 -7.67 16.90 2.61
C THR A 150 -6.44 16.64 3.47
N GLN A 151 -5.74 15.52 3.26
CA GLN A 151 -4.57 15.12 4.02
C GLN A 151 -3.26 15.76 3.51
N LEU A 152 -3.28 16.40 2.34
CA LEU A 152 -2.15 17.16 1.80
C LEU A 152 -2.13 18.57 2.35
N ASP A 153 -0.95 19.17 2.40
CA ASP A 153 -0.81 20.61 2.62
C ASP A 153 -1.32 21.42 1.42
N LEU A 154 -1.39 22.74 1.59
CA LEU A 154 -1.87 23.63 0.52
C LEU A 154 -1.04 23.52 -0.76
N ASN A 155 0.29 23.35 -0.63
CA ASN A 155 1.18 23.24 -1.78
C ASN A 155 0.96 21.93 -2.52
N GLY A 156 0.82 20.80 -1.81
CA GLY A 156 0.49 19.51 -2.40
C GLY A 156 -0.86 19.50 -3.11
N ARG A 157 -1.89 20.17 -2.53
CA ARG A 157 -3.20 20.33 -3.20
C ARG A 157 -3.09 21.14 -4.48
N ARG A 158 -2.36 22.26 -4.46
CA ARG A 158 -2.14 23.11 -5.66
C ARG A 158 -1.34 22.37 -6.71
N ASP A 159 -0.29 21.66 -6.33
CA ASP A 159 0.50 20.84 -7.24
C ASP A 159 -0.37 19.78 -7.93
N HIS A 160 -1.20 19.05 -7.17
CA HIS A 160 -2.14 18.09 -7.75
C HIS A 160 -3.10 18.76 -8.76
N LEU A 161 -3.75 19.87 -8.38
CA LEU A 161 -4.70 20.57 -9.24
C LEU A 161 -4.04 21.22 -10.47
N SER A 162 -2.76 21.55 -10.41
CA SER A 162 -2.02 22.04 -11.58
C SER A 162 -1.86 20.97 -12.67
N ARG A 163 -1.76 19.71 -12.27
CA ARG A 163 -1.63 18.54 -13.15
C ARG A 163 -2.98 17.95 -13.55
N HIS A 164 -3.97 18.00 -12.67
CA HIS A 164 -5.31 17.41 -12.84
C HIS A 164 -6.38 18.50 -12.74
N LYS A 165 -6.82 19.01 -13.88
CA LYS A 165 -7.83 20.06 -13.93
C LYS A 165 -9.19 19.60 -13.44
N THR A 166 -9.91 20.48 -12.76
CA THR A 166 -11.29 20.24 -12.32
C THR A 166 -12.25 20.30 -13.51
N VAL A 167 -12.53 19.13 -14.10
CA VAL A 167 -13.48 19.01 -15.21
C VAL A 167 -14.89 18.70 -14.70
N ARG A 168 -15.92 19.11 -15.46
CA ARG A 168 -17.30 18.78 -15.11
C ARG A 168 -17.61 17.32 -15.48
N LEU A 169 -17.86 16.48 -14.48
CA LEU A 169 -18.26 15.09 -14.65
C LEU A 169 -19.78 14.96 -14.59
N THR A 170 -20.43 15.71 -13.70
CA THR A 170 -21.88 15.78 -13.56
C THR A 170 -22.33 17.23 -13.38
N SER A 171 -23.64 17.48 -13.32
CA SER A 171 -24.17 18.81 -12.98
C SER A 171 -23.84 19.24 -11.56
N LYS A 172 -23.46 18.31 -10.67
CA LYS A 172 -23.13 18.55 -9.25
C LYS A 172 -21.64 18.71 -9.00
N THR A 173 -20.77 18.42 -9.98
CA THR A 173 -19.32 18.51 -9.84
C THR A 173 -18.86 19.93 -9.51
N THR A 174 -18.07 20.07 -8.47
CA THR A 174 -17.38 21.32 -8.13
C THR A 174 -16.22 21.53 -9.11
N ILE A 175 -16.36 22.51 -10.04
CA ILE A 175 -15.36 22.83 -11.07
C ILE A 175 -14.47 24.02 -10.71
N SER A 176 -14.82 24.81 -9.69
CA SER A 176 -14.01 25.93 -9.23
C SER A 176 -12.92 25.45 -8.29
N GLU A 177 -11.66 25.54 -8.72
CA GLU A 177 -10.49 25.21 -7.87
C GLU A 177 -10.50 25.99 -6.55
N LYS A 178 -10.81 27.27 -6.59
CA LYS A 178 -10.91 28.11 -5.39
C LYS A 178 -11.94 27.57 -4.41
N LEU A 179 -13.14 27.23 -4.89
CA LEU A 179 -14.21 26.67 -4.06
C LEU A 179 -13.83 25.30 -3.52
N LEU A 180 -13.20 24.46 -4.37
CA LEU A 180 -12.72 23.14 -3.95
C LEU A 180 -11.68 23.27 -2.82
N LEU A 181 -10.64 24.12 -2.99
CA LEU A 181 -9.61 24.35 -1.97
C LEU A 181 -10.23 24.83 -0.65
N THR A 182 -11.17 25.79 -0.70
CA THR A 182 -11.87 26.25 0.50
C THR A 182 -12.64 25.12 1.19
N LYS A 183 -13.34 24.28 0.43
CA LYS A 183 -14.06 23.11 0.98
C LYS A 183 -13.10 22.10 1.63
N LEU A 184 -11.99 21.80 0.97
CA LEU A 184 -10.99 20.86 1.49
C LEU A 184 -10.30 21.39 2.74
N GLU A 185 -10.05 22.70 2.83
CA GLU A 185 -9.45 23.34 4.00
C GLU A 185 -10.39 23.39 5.21
N SER A 186 -11.68 23.62 4.95
CA SER A 186 -12.72 23.67 6.01
C SER A 186 -13.21 22.29 6.43
N GLN A 187 -12.83 21.21 5.77
CA GLN A 187 -13.26 19.84 6.08
C GLN A 187 -12.63 19.37 7.40
N PRO A 188 -13.42 19.08 8.45
CA PRO A 188 -12.87 18.52 9.69
C PRO A 188 -12.30 17.13 9.45
N ALA A 189 -11.14 16.82 10.04
CA ALA A 189 -10.47 15.52 9.88
C ALA A 189 -11.32 14.34 10.41
N SER A 190 -12.23 14.59 11.36
CA SER A 190 -13.12 13.57 11.93
C SER A 190 -14.41 13.33 11.12
N THR A 191 -14.65 14.14 10.09
CA THR A 191 -15.89 14.05 9.30
C THR A 191 -15.61 13.35 7.98
N PRO A 192 -16.39 12.31 7.61
CA PRO A 192 -16.24 11.65 6.32
C PRO A 192 -16.40 12.63 5.15
N THR A 193 -15.55 12.50 4.16
CA THR A 193 -15.63 13.26 2.90
C THR A 193 -16.67 12.63 2.00
N LEU A 194 -17.65 13.41 1.56
CA LEU A 194 -18.78 12.91 0.79
C LEU A 194 -18.64 13.23 -0.70
N ASP A 195 -19.14 12.33 -1.52
CA ASP A 195 -19.49 12.57 -2.92
C ASP A 195 -20.98 12.26 -3.11
N LEU A 196 -21.75 13.30 -3.38
CA LEU A 196 -23.20 13.21 -3.58
C LEU A 196 -23.53 13.36 -5.07
N GLN A 197 -23.08 12.38 -5.85
CA GLN A 197 -23.21 12.34 -7.32
C GLN A 197 -22.36 13.41 -8.03
N GLU A 198 -21.26 13.85 -7.45
CA GLU A 198 -20.30 14.75 -8.11
C GLU A 198 -19.43 14.00 -9.13
N TYR A 199 -19.03 12.74 -8.81
CA TYR A 199 -18.28 11.87 -9.70
C TYR A 199 -19.17 11.14 -10.70
N ALA A 200 -20.23 10.50 -10.24
CA ALA A 200 -21.13 9.69 -11.08
C ALA A 200 -22.59 9.86 -10.64
N ILE A 201 -23.49 10.04 -11.62
CA ILE A 201 -24.92 10.05 -11.36
C ILE A 201 -25.37 8.65 -10.91
N GLY A 202 -26.30 8.60 -9.96
CA GLY A 202 -26.86 7.35 -9.44
C GLY A 202 -26.04 6.72 -8.30
N THR A 203 -24.90 7.29 -7.92
CA THR A 203 -24.06 6.78 -6.83
C THR A 203 -23.74 7.87 -5.80
N VAL A 204 -23.70 7.51 -4.52
CA VAL A 204 -23.22 8.35 -3.43
C VAL A 204 -22.10 7.63 -2.69
N CYS A 205 -21.07 8.38 -2.30
CA CYS A 205 -19.88 7.80 -1.68
C CYS A 205 -19.50 8.58 -0.42
N ALA A 206 -18.83 7.89 0.50
CA ALA A 206 -18.17 8.49 1.65
C ALA A 206 -16.74 7.93 1.76
N ALA A 207 -15.80 8.76 2.19
CA ALA A 207 -14.42 8.37 2.44
C ALA A 207 -13.92 8.93 3.76
N ILE A 208 -13.14 8.12 4.48
CA ILE A 208 -12.49 8.47 5.74
C ILE A 208 -10.98 8.38 5.60
N PRO A 209 -10.22 9.32 6.17
CA PRO A 209 -8.77 9.32 6.06
C PRO A 209 -8.17 8.18 6.88
N ILE A 210 -7.13 7.56 6.31
CA ILE A 210 -6.28 6.60 6.99
C ILE A 210 -4.85 7.03 6.79
N THR A 211 -4.16 7.39 7.88
CA THR A 211 -2.75 7.76 7.84
C THR A 211 -1.93 6.68 8.50
N VAL A 212 -1.02 6.05 7.77
CA VAL A 212 -0.07 5.06 8.30
C VAL A 212 1.33 5.60 8.09
N GLY A 213 1.95 6.09 9.15
CA GLY A 213 3.26 6.75 9.07
C GLY A 213 3.21 7.98 8.17
N LYS A 214 3.93 7.95 7.05
CA LYS A 214 3.92 9.03 6.03
C LYS A 214 2.98 8.76 4.86
N THR A 215 2.29 7.63 4.84
CA THR A 215 1.43 7.24 3.73
C THR A 215 0.04 7.83 3.90
N VAL A 216 -0.35 8.65 2.94
CA VAL A 216 -1.69 9.24 2.83
C VAL A 216 -2.62 8.22 2.18
N GLY A 217 -3.61 7.76 2.91
CA GLY A 217 -4.58 6.77 2.45
C GLY A 217 -6.01 7.11 2.86
N CYS A 218 -6.96 6.36 2.34
CA CYS A 218 -8.36 6.41 2.79
C CYS A 218 -9.07 5.06 2.61
N LEU A 219 -10.05 4.82 3.48
CA LEU A 219 -11.12 3.86 3.23
C LEU A 219 -12.34 4.61 2.71
N ALA A 220 -12.99 4.05 1.71
CA ALA A 220 -14.19 4.63 1.14
C ALA A 220 -15.28 3.58 0.94
N LEU A 221 -16.51 4.02 0.85
CA LEU A 221 -17.64 3.18 0.48
C LEU A 221 -18.48 3.86 -0.60
N SER A 222 -19.19 3.04 -1.38
CA SER A 222 -20.18 3.52 -2.35
C SER A 222 -21.52 2.81 -2.19
N LEU A 223 -22.60 3.58 -2.38
CA LEU A 223 -23.97 3.10 -2.37
C LEU A 223 -24.71 3.62 -3.61
N PRO A 224 -25.68 2.86 -4.15
CA PRO A 224 -26.64 3.40 -5.09
C PRO A 224 -27.39 4.59 -4.48
N VAL A 225 -27.71 5.61 -5.27
CA VAL A 225 -28.42 6.81 -4.78
C VAL A 225 -29.76 6.49 -4.13
N THR A 226 -30.42 5.40 -4.53
CA THR A 226 -31.65 4.90 -3.91
C THR A 226 -31.46 4.50 -2.44
N GLN A 227 -30.23 4.23 -2.04
CA GLN A 227 -29.82 3.90 -0.67
C GLN A 227 -29.09 5.07 0.04
N ALA A 228 -29.16 6.28 -0.49
CA ALA A 228 -28.45 7.44 0.07
C ALA A 228 -28.77 7.71 1.54
N HIS A 229 -29.98 7.35 2.01
CA HIS A 229 -30.39 7.45 3.41
C HIS A 229 -29.49 6.63 4.38
N ARG A 230 -28.82 5.58 3.88
CA ARG A 230 -27.90 4.75 4.64
C ARG A 230 -26.49 5.33 4.71
N LEU A 231 -26.12 6.29 3.83
CA LEU A 231 -24.75 6.73 3.64
C LEU A 231 -24.07 7.19 4.95
N LYS A 232 -24.78 7.95 5.78
CA LYS A 232 -24.24 8.44 7.05
C LYS A 232 -23.92 7.27 8.01
N GLY A 233 -24.88 6.40 8.27
CA GLY A 233 -24.68 5.25 9.16
C GLY A 233 -23.59 4.29 8.67
N ALA A 234 -23.54 4.05 7.34
CA ALA A 234 -22.49 3.25 6.73
C ALA A 234 -21.10 3.89 6.89
N ALA A 235 -21.01 5.21 6.72
CA ALA A 235 -19.76 5.96 6.92
C ALA A 235 -19.32 5.97 8.40
N ASP A 236 -20.24 6.10 9.34
CA ASP A 236 -19.97 6.06 10.78
C ASP A 236 -19.43 4.64 11.15
N THR A 237 -20.07 3.57 10.69
CA THR A 237 -19.60 2.19 10.89
C THR A 237 -18.21 1.99 10.30
N LEU A 238 -17.96 2.47 9.07
CA LEU A 238 -16.65 2.38 8.43
C LEU A 238 -15.58 3.10 9.26
N ASN A 239 -15.89 4.29 9.78
CA ASN A 239 -14.98 5.07 10.61
C ASN A 239 -14.61 4.36 11.93
N GLU A 240 -15.59 3.75 12.60
CA GLU A 240 -15.37 2.97 13.83
C GLU A 240 -14.45 1.74 13.56
N ARG A 241 -14.56 1.14 12.39
CA ARG A 241 -13.79 -0.05 12.00
C ARG A 241 -12.41 0.28 11.40
N ALA A 242 -12.14 1.53 11.04
CA ALA A 242 -10.88 1.94 10.42
C ALA A 242 -9.65 1.71 11.32
N ALA A 243 -9.75 1.97 12.62
CA ALA A 243 -8.64 1.83 13.56
C ALA A 243 -8.09 0.38 13.65
N PRO A 244 -8.91 -0.68 13.76
CA PRO A 244 -8.43 -2.07 13.68
C PRO A 244 -7.74 -2.40 12.36
N VAL A 245 -8.23 -1.84 11.23
CA VAL A 245 -7.59 -2.02 9.91
C VAL A 245 -6.19 -1.44 9.90
N LEU A 246 -6.02 -0.22 10.42
CA LEU A 246 -4.72 0.44 10.55
C LEU A 246 -3.72 -0.39 11.35
N LEU A 247 -4.13 -0.87 12.52
CA LEU A 247 -3.29 -1.72 13.37
C LEU A 247 -2.87 -3.00 12.65
N SER A 248 -3.75 -3.58 11.85
CA SER A 248 -3.44 -4.81 11.11
C SER A 248 -2.50 -4.61 9.92
N LEU A 249 -2.35 -3.39 9.41
CA LEU A 249 -1.43 -3.05 8.31
C LEU A 249 -0.05 -2.64 8.81
N THR A 250 0.10 -2.31 10.10
CA THR A 250 1.36 -1.88 10.73
C THR A 250 2.12 -3.01 11.43
N LEU A 251 1.50 -4.15 11.62
CA LEU A 251 2.08 -5.39 12.17
C LEU A 251 2.47 -6.37 11.06
#